data_d8ae835f6215739e5100ba26f96537c4
#
_entry.id   d8ae835f6215739e5100ba26f96537c4
#
_cell.length_a   1.000
_cell.length_b   1.000
_cell.length_c   1.000
_cell.angle_alpha   90.00
_cell.angle_beta   90.00
_cell.angle_gamma   90.00
#
_symmetry.space_group_name_H-M   'P 1'
#
loop_
_entity.id
_entity.type
_entity.pdbx_description
1 polymer ?
#
loop_
_entity_poly.entity_id
_entity_poly.type
_entity_poly.pdbx_seq_one_letter_code
_entity_poly.pdbx_strand_id
1 'polypeptide(L)'
;MPGGAAQPDAGTLSLAPPTANVGLLPQEPERVPGESVQGFLLRRAGITGAQADLDAATEALTIGAPGADDAFNHSLERWLDLGGADVDSRAEEVCSDIGLSPTLLATDMTALSGGQAARASLASILLSRFDVFLLDEPTNDLDFAGLEHLESWVQGLQSGLILVSHDREFLSCTITSVLDIDGPLRTAKLYNGGWEAFLDHRALAKQQARDAFEEYEDKRSGLVNQAQKQREQSVRGAVRAKRKVPDGDKVARGTRMEAATHSASRVKTIEAQLNRLDEVQEPRKEWQLQMSIATAPRSGEVVAVLTNAVIQRGTFTLGPLTLQLSYGERVALVGPNGSGKTTLLHALLGRVPLTSGESALGSGIRLGEVDQARELFAGNASVTQVLEDGTDWPPEEVRTLLAKFGLRGDHALRPGASLSPGERTRAALARLQAVGVNLLVLDEPTNHLDLPAIEQLEQALEGYEGTLVLVTHDRRLADAVAVTRTVTLG
;
A
#
# COMPACT_ATOMS: atom_id res chain seq x y z
N MET A 1 -23.99 -15.13 -3.12
CA MET A 1 -23.57 -13.91 -2.41
C MET A 1 -22.43 -13.27 -3.18
N PRO A 2 -22.53 -12.02 -3.63
CA PRO A 2 -21.36 -11.29 -4.06
C PRO A 2 -20.43 -11.14 -2.85
N GLY A 3 -19.20 -11.56 -2.96
CA GLY A 3 -18.24 -11.59 -1.85
C GLY A 3 -18.13 -12.92 -1.08
N GLY A 4 -18.91 -13.95 -1.43
CA GLY A 4 -18.91 -15.25 -0.76
C GLY A 4 -17.72 -16.17 -1.07
N ALA A 5 -16.55 -15.63 -1.34
CA ALA A 5 -15.33 -16.41 -1.59
C ALA A 5 -14.78 -17.08 -0.32
N ALA A 6 -15.14 -16.61 0.87
CA ALA A 6 -14.74 -17.21 2.14
C ALA A 6 -15.90 -17.25 3.13
N GLN A 7 -16.00 -18.34 3.89
CA GLN A 7 -16.88 -18.42 5.06
C GLN A 7 -16.07 -18.04 6.30
N PRO A 8 -16.70 -17.30 7.26
CA PRO A 8 -16.02 -17.01 8.51
C PRO A 8 -15.78 -18.31 9.30
N ASP A 9 -14.62 -18.45 9.90
CA ASP A 9 -14.30 -19.61 10.75
C ASP A 9 -15.20 -19.65 12.01
N ALA A 10 -15.67 -18.49 12.46
CA ALA A 10 -16.60 -18.34 13.55
C ALA A 10 -17.44 -17.06 13.39
N GLY A 11 -18.64 -17.05 13.96
CA GLY A 11 -19.56 -15.93 13.88
C GLY A 11 -20.60 -16.07 12.77
N THR A 12 -21.46 -15.06 12.63
CA THR A 12 -22.52 -15.00 11.62
C THR A 12 -22.49 -13.68 10.88
N LEU A 13 -22.67 -13.75 9.57
CA LEU A 13 -22.89 -12.59 8.72
C LEU A 13 -24.38 -12.51 8.37
N SER A 14 -25.01 -11.37 8.60
CA SER A 14 -26.39 -11.12 8.20
C SER A 14 -26.50 -9.79 7.46
N LEU A 15 -27.33 -9.77 6.42
CA LEU A 15 -27.72 -8.55 5.73
C LEU A 15 -29.02 -8.00 6.32
N ALA A 16 -29.14 -6.70 6.41
CA ALA A 16 -30.35 -6.00 6.86
C ALA A 16 -30.67 -4.84 5.88
N PRO A 17 -31.73 -4.96 5.06
CA PRO A 17 -32.66 -6.09 4.96
C PRO A 17 -32.02 -7.34 4.36
N PRO A 18 -32.59 -8.53 4.55
CA PRO A 18 -32.05 -9.78 3.97
C PRO A 18 -32.00 -9.78 2.45
N THR A 19 -32.78 -8.91 1.81
CA THR A 19 -32.86 -8.71 0.36
C THR A 19 -31.82 -7.72 -0.17
N ALA A 20 -31.01 -7.11 0.70
CA ALA A 20 -30.02 -6.11 0.27
C ALA A 20 -29.04 -6.69 -0.75
N ASN A 21 -28.83 -5.93 -1.82
CA ASN A 21 -27.89 -6.27 -2.89
C ASN A 21 -26.51 -5.72 -2.58
N VAL A 22 -25.49 -6.56 -2.70
CA VAL A 22 -24.10 -6.18 -2.45
C VAL A 22 -23.30 -6.27 -3.73
N GLY A 23 -22.67 -5.16 -4.13
CA GLY A 23 -21.75 -5.09 -5.26
C GLY A 23 -20.30 -5.18 -4.80
N LEU A 24 -19.48 -5.94 -5.51
CA LEU A 24 -18.05 -6.08 -5.25
C LEU A 24 -17.25 -5.65 -6.46
N LEU A 25 -16.32 -4.69 -6.29
CA LEU A 25 -15.25 -4.41 -7.23
C LEU A 25 -13.99 -5.16 -6.73
N PRO A 26 -13.58 -6.23 -7.41
CA PRO A 26 -12.34 -6.93 -7.06
C PRO A 26 -11.13 -6.16 -7.56
N GLN A 27 -9.98 -6.36 -6.92
CA GLN A 27 -8.71 -5.73 -7.29
C GLN A 27 -8.30 -6.04 -8.74
N GLU A 28 -8.48 -7.29 -9.19
CA GLU A 28 -8.22 -7.68 -10.58
C GLU A 28 -9.53 -7.80 -11.37
N PRO A 29 -9.63 -7.14 -12.54
CA PRO A 29 -10.81 -7.25 -13.40
C PRO A 29 -11.04 -8.68 -13.89
N GLU A 30 -12.26 -9.17 -13.73
CA GLU A 30 -12.67 -10.45 -14.29
C GLU A 30 -12.70 -10.35 -15.82
N ARG A 31 -12.06 -11.29 -16.51
CA ARG A 31 -12.01 -11.34 -17.97
C ARG A 31 -12.49 -12.68 -18.47
N VAL A 32 -13.76 -12.74 -18.89
CA VAL A 32 -14.36 -13.96 -19.44
C VAL A 32 -14.16 -13.95 -20.96
N PRO A 33 -13.50 -14.97 -21.55
CA PRO A 33 -13.31 -15.05 -22.99
C PRO A 33 -14.67 -15.08 -23.74
N GLY A 34 -14.78 -14.27 -24.78
CA GLY A 34 -16.02 -14.15 -25.58
C GLY A 34 -17.06 -13.19 -24.99
N GLU A 35 -16.82 -12.61 -23.82
CA GLU A 35 -17.69 -11.59 -23.23
C GLU A 35 -17.27 -10.21 -23.70
N SER A 36 -18.19 -9.46 -24.33
CA SER A 36 -17.96 -8.05 -24.69
C SER A 36 -17.94 -7.16 -23.44
N VAL A 37 -17.30 -5.99 -23.52
CA VAL A 37 -17.34 -4.97 -22.46
C VAL A 37 -18.78 -4.66 -22.06
N GLN A 38 -19.68 -4.42 -23.02
CA GLN A 38 -21.09 -4.18 -22.74
C GLN A 38 -21.74 -5.37 -22.00
N GLY A 39 -21.49 -6.61 -22.45
CA GLY A 39 -21.97 -7.82 -21.77
C GLY A 39 -21.50 -7.93 -20.33
N PHE A 40 -20.21 -7.63 -20.11
CA PHE A 40 -19.61 -7.56 -18.78
C PHE A 40 -20.30 -6.52 -17.89
N LEU A 41 -20.52 -5.28 -18.41
CA LEU A 41 -21.18 -4.22 -17.66
C LEU A 41 -22.60 -4.62 -17.24
N LEU A 42 -23.40 -5.14 -18.17
CA LEU A 42 -24.77 -5.58 -17.92
C LEU A 42 -24.84 -6.74 -16.93
N ARG A 43 -23.95 -7.71 -17.06
CA ARG A 43 -23.87 -8.86 -16.15
C ARG A 43 -23.51 -8.41 -14.74
N ARG A 44 -22.49 -7.56 -14.62
CA ARG A 44 -22.02 -7.06 -13.33
C ARG A 44 -23.05 -6.17 -12.63
N ALA A 45 -23.78 -5.37 -13.38
CA ALA A 45 -24.91 -4.57 -12.88
C ALA A 45 -26.14 -5.41 -12.51
N GLY A 46 -26.12 -6.72 -12.74
CA GLY A 46 -27.25 -7.62 -12.47
C GLY A 46 -28.39 -7.56 -13.49
N ILE A 47 -28.26 -6.72 -14.52
CA ILE A 47 -29.30 -6.46 -15.52
C ILE A 47 -29.50 -7.68 -16.41
N THR A 48 -28.44 -8.37 -16.81
CA THR A 48 -28.54 -9.59 -17.64
C THR A 48 -29.41 -10.67 -16.97
N GLY A 49 -29.26 -10.87 -15.67
CA GLY A 49 -30.07 -11.79 -14.90
C GLY A 49 -31.54 -11.35 -14.80
N ALA A 50 -31.75 -10.08 -14.49
CA ALA A 50 -33.10 -9.51 -14.40
C ALA A 50 -33.83 -9.51 -15.76
N GLN A 51 -33.11 -9.32 -16.87
CA GLN A 51 -33.69 -9.44 -18.23
C GLN A 51 -34.11 -10.87 -18.52
N ALA A 52 -33.28 -11.86 -18.18
CA ALA A 52 -33.63 -13.26 -18.36
C ALA A 52 -34.86 -13.69 -17.51
N ASP A 53 -34.97 -13.20 -16.29
CA ASP A 53 -36.12 -13.41 -15.41
C ASP A 53 -37.39 -12.76 -16.00
N LEU A 54 -37.29 -11.57 -16.57
CA LEU A 54 -38.40 -10.85 -17.21
C LEU A 54 -38.84 -11.56 -18.50
N ASP A 55 -37.88 -12.02 -19.31
CA ASP A 55 -38.18 -12.78 -20.53
C ASP A 55 -38.92 -14.09 -20.20
N ALA A 56 -38.45 -14.83 -19.19
CA ALA A 56 -39.10 -16.05 -18.73
C ALA A 56 -40.53 -15.80 -18.16
N ALA A 57 -40.68 -14.70 -17.40
CA ALA A 57 -41.99 -14.31 -16.87
C ALA A 57 -42.95 -13.85 -17.99
N THR A 58 -42.42 -13.18 -19.01
CA THR A 58 -43.19 -12.80 -20.21
C THR A 58 -43.68 -14.01 -20.99
N GLU A 59 -42.83 -15.03 -21.15
CA GLU A 59 -43.23 -16.29 -21.78
C GLU A 59 -44.29 -17.01 -20.96
N ALA A 60 -44.12 -17.09 -19.64
CA ALA A 60 -45.10 -17.67 -18.71
C ALA A 60 -46.48 -16.97 -18.80
N LEU A 61 -46.46 -15.61 -18.90
CA LEU A 61 -47.66 -14.81 -19.08
C LEU A 61 -48.35 -15.10 -20.42
N THR A 62 -47.57 -15.27 -21.49
CA THR A 62 -48.10 -15.56 -22.84
C THR A 62 -48.80 -16.89 -22.90
N ILE A 63 -48.32 -17.90 -22.18
CA ILE A 63 -48.97 -19.25 -22.12
C ILE A 63 -50.04 -19.35 -21.04
N GLY A 64 -50.32 -18.29 -20.28
CA GLY A 64 -51.34 -18.25 -19.24
C GLY A 64 -51.03 -19.11 -18.01
N ALA A 65 -49.75 -19.23 -17.63
CA ALA A 65 -49.36 -20.01 -16.47
C ALA A 65 -49.92 -19.41 -15.15
N PRO A 66 -50.30 -20.25 -14.18
CA PRO A 66 -50.78 -19.71 -12.88
C PRO A 66 -49.75 -18.84 -12.18
N GLY A 67 -50.14 -17.63 -11.75
CA GLY A 67 -49.26 -16.68 -11.05
C GLY A 67 -48.28 -15.94 -11.99
N ALA A 68 -48.45 -16.02 -13.31
CA ALA A 68 -47.58 -15.37 -14.28
C ALA A 68 -47.68 -13.83 -14.22
N ASP A 69 -48.84 -13.27 -13.90
CA ASP A 69 -49.05 -11.84 -13.74
C ASP A 69 -48.17 -11.27 -12.60
N ASP A 70 -48.15 -11.93 -11.44
CA ASP A 70 -47.34 -11.49 -10.29
C ASP A 70 -45.85 -11.67 -10.58
N ALA A 71 -45.44 -12.76 -11.23
CA ALA A 71 -44.07 -13.00 -11.62
C ALA A 71 -43.57 -11.95 -12.62
N PHE A 72 -44.41 -11.59 -13.62
CA PHE A 72 -44.07 -10.57 -14.60
C PHE A 72 -43.90 -9.19 -13.94
N ASN A 73 -44.85 -8.79 -13.10
CA ASN A 73 -44.80 -7.49 -12.40
C ASN A 73 -43.55 -7.42 -11.53
N HIS A 74 -43.21 -8.44 -10.77
CA HIS A 74 -42.04 -8.49 -9.93
C HIS A 74 -40.71 -8.44 -10.75
N SER A 75 -40.66 -9.20 -11.86
CA SER A 75 -39.45 -9.21 -12.71
C SER A 75 -39.29 -7.90 -13.45
N LEU A 76 -40.38 -7.25 -13.90
CA LEU A 76 -40.36 -5.95 -14.53
C LEU A 76 -39.90 -4.85 -13.54
N GLU A 77 -40.49 -4.85 -12.33
CA GLU A 77 -40.09 -3.89 -11.28
C GLU A 77 -38.61 -4.02 -10.97
N ARG A 78 -38.10 -5.23 -10.75
CA ARG A 78 -36.69 -5.49 -10.52
C ARG A 78 -35.79 -5.01 -11.67
N TRP A 79 -36.19 -5.29 -12.92
CA TRP A 79 -35.43 -4.85 -14.09
C TRP A 79 -35.38 -3.33 -14.22
N LEU A 80 -36.48 -2.63 -13.93
CA LEU A 80 -36.55 -1.17 -13.89
C LEU A 80 -35.73 -0.59 -12.76
N ASP A 81 -35.78 -1.18 -11.57
CA ASP A 81 -35.01 -0.75 -10.38
C ASP A 81 -33.49 -0.83 -10.63
N LEU A 82 -33.05 -1.83 -11.38
CA LEU A 82 -31.65 -1.97 -11.80
C LEU A 82 -31.28 -1.02 -12.93
N GLY A 83 -32.24 -0.26 -13.50
CA GLY A 83 -32.02 0.69 -14.57
C GLY A 83 -31.88 0.04 -15.95
N GLY A 84 -32.59 -1.07 -16.19
CA GLY A 84 -32.51 -1.80 -17.46
C GLY A 84 -32.99 -0.97 -18.66
N ALA A 85 -33.93 -0.03 -18.45
CA ALA A 85 -34.54 0.74 -19.54
C ALA A 85 -33.59 1.76 -20.20
N ASP A 86 -32.58 2.27 -19.48
CA ASP A 86 -31.68 3.34 -19.95
C ASP A 86 -30.20 2.95 -19.90
N VAL A 87 -29.91 1.68 -19.61
CA VAL A 87 -28.57 1.20 -19.33
C VAL A 87 -27.57 1.40 -20.47
N ASP A 88 -28.01 1.26 -21.73
CA ASP A 88 -27.11 1.40 -22.87
C ASP A 88 -26.59 2.85 -22.99
N SER A 89 -27.48 3.84 -22.87
CA SER A 89 -27.10 5.25 -22.90
C SER A 89 -26.20 5.61 -21.70
N ARG A 90 -26.54 5.12 -20.51
CA ARG A 90 -25.74 5.34 -19.30
C ARG A 90 -24.38 4.66 -19.39
N ALA A 91 -24.30 3.48 -20.02
CA ALA A 91 -23.03 2.78 -20.21
C ALA A 91 -22.06 3.58 -21.09
N GLU A 92 -22.58 4.21 -22.18
CA GLU A 92 -21.75 5.08 -23.02
C GLU A 92 -21.27 6.31 -22.27
N GLU A 93 -22.15 6.97 -21.51
CA GLU A 93 -21.84 8.16 -20.70
C GLU A 93 -20.78 7.83 -19.63
N VAL A 94 -21.03 6.83 -18.78
CA VAL A 94 -20.11 6.42 -17.72
C VAL A 94 -18.75 5.99 -18.27
N CYS A 95 -18.73 5.24 -19.38
CA CYS A 95 -17.48 4.86 -20.03
C CYS A 95 -16.70 6.09 -20.52
N SER A 96 -17.37 7.06 -21.11
CA SER A 96 -16.75 8.30 -21.55
C SER A 96 -16.15 9.10 -20.39
N ASP A 97 -16.90 9.21 -19.29
CA ASP A 97 -16.52 9.98 -18.09
C ASP A 97 -15.25 9.44 -17.44
N ILE A 98 -15.06 8.12 -17.44
CA ILE A 98 -13.84 7.49 -16.89
C ILE A 98 -12.75 7.26 -17.94
N GLY A 99 -12.88 7.84 -19.13
CA GLY A 99 -11.87 7.73 -20.20
C GLY A 99 -11.80 6.35 -20.87
N LEU A 100 -12.87 5.57 -20.84
CA LEU A 100 -13.02 4.35 -21.63
C LEU A 100 -13.82 4.66 -22.90
N SER A 101 -13.18 4.57 -24.08
CA SER A 101 -13.88 4.89 -25.33
C SER A 101 -15.13 4.02 -25.52
N PRO A 102 -16.31 4.60 -25.80
CA PRO A 102 -17.54 3.84 -26.09
C PRO A 102 -17.39 2.85 -27.26
N THR A 103 -16.45 3.10 -28.16
CA THR A 103 -16.15 2.16 -29.27
C THR A 103 -15.65 0.80 -28.80
N LEU A 104 -15.17 0.71 -27.57
CA LEU A 104 -14.70 -0.54 -26.96
C LEU A 104 -15.83 -1.39 -26.38
N LEU A 105 -17.07 -0.89 -26.29
CA LEU A 105 -18.21 -1.62 -25.71
C LEU A 105 -18.46 -2.98 -26.42
N ALA A 106 -18.21 -3.05 -27.72
CA ALA A 106 -18.34 -4.29 -28.50
C ALA A 106 -17.08 -5.18 -28.46
N THR A 107 -16.00 -4.72 -27.83
CA THR A 107 -14.71 -5.43 -27.78
C THR A 107 -14.74 -6.52 -26.69
N ASP A 108 -14.06 -7.64 -26.92
CA ASP A 108 -13.89 -8.71 -25.92
C ASP A 108 -13.06 -8.22 -24.74
N MET A 109 -13.46 -8.53 -23.49
CA MET A 109 -12.78 -8.15 -22.27
C MET A 109 -11.31 -8.62 -22.22
N THR A 110 -11.00 -9.74 -22.88
CA THR A 110 -9.63 -10.29 -22.94
C THR A 110 -8.72 -9.50 -23.87
N ALA A 111 -9.28 -8.74 -24.81
CA ALA A 111 -8.51 -7.90 -25.75
C ALA A 111 -8.15 -6.52 -25.16
N LEU A 112 -8.71 -6.17 -24.01
CA LEU A 112 -8.42 -4.89 -23.35
C LEU A 112 -7.03 -4.87 -22.70
N SER A 113 -6.40 -3.69 -22.71
CA SER A 113 -5.23 -3.46 -21.84
C SER A 113 -5.62 -3.52 -20.34
N GLY A 114 -4.63 -3.65 -19.45
CA GLY A 114 -4.87 -3.66 -17.99
C GLY A 114 -5.70 -2.47 -17.54
N GLY A 115 -5.29 -1.26 -17.86
CA GLY A 115 -6.01 -0.04 -17.48
C GLY A 115 -7.38 0.11 -18.15
N GLN A 116 -7.59 -0.40 -19.38
CA GLN A 116 -8.92 -0.42 -19.99
C GLN A 116 -9.86 -1.39 -19.28
N ALA A 117 -9.37 -2.57 -18.87
CA ALA A 117 -10.16 -3.54 -18.13
C ALA A 117 -10.48 -3.03 -16.71
N ALA A 118 -9.53 -2.36 -16.03
CA ALA A 118 -9.79 -1.72 -14.74
C ALA A 118 -10.88 -0.65 -14.85
N ARG A 119 -10.84 0.22 -15.88
CA ARG A 119 -11.90 1.20 -16.15
C ARG A 119 -13.24 0.52 -16.48
N ALA A 120 -13.26 -0.55 -17.27
CA ALA A 120 -14.49 -1.30 -17.52
C ALA A 120 -15.07 -1.89 -16.22
N SER A 121 -14.21 -2.40 -15.34
CA SER A 121 -14.63 -2.90 -14.03
C SER A 121 -15.21 -1.78 -13.16
N LEU A 122 -14.58 -0.61 -13.13
CA LEU A 122 -15.11 0.57 -12.44
C LEU A 122 -16.44 1.02 -13.05
N ALA A 123 -16.55 1.10 -14.40
CA ALA A 123 -17.81 1.43 -15.07
C ALA A 123 -18.95 0.51 -14.62
N SER A 124 -18.68 -0.79 -14.44
CA SER A 124 -19.69 -1.75 -14.00
C SER A 124 -20.26 -1.39 -12.62
N ILE A 125 -19.46 -0.85 -11.73
CA ILE A 125 -19.88 -0.40 -10.39
C ILE A 125 -20.65 0.93 -10.48
N LEU A 126 -20.15 1.88 -11.25
CA LEU A 126 -20.81 3.20 -11.43
C LEU A 126 -22.19 3.07 -12.08
N LEU A 127 -22.39 2.08 -12.93
CA LEU A 127 -23.69 1.74 -13.54
C LEU A 127 -24.65 1.04 -12.59
N SER A 128 -24.12 0.38 -11.56
CA SER A 128 -24.87 -0.50 -10.68
C SER A 128 -25.66 0.27 -9.63
N ARG A 129 -26.76 -0.31 -9.19
CA ARG A 129 -27.63 0.19 -8.11
C ARG A 129 -27.63 -0.82 -6.97
N PHE A 130 -26.56 -0.82 -6.16
CA PHE A 130 -26.44 -1.71 -5.01
C PHE A 130 -26.77 -0.96 -3.70
N ASP A 131 -27.26 -1.70 -2.70
CA ASP A 131 -27.48 -1.18 -1.35
C ASP A 131 -26.17 -1.03 -0.58
N VAL A 132 -25.18 -1.87 -0.89
CA VAL A 132 -23.85 -1.85 -0.31
C VAL A 132 -22.80 -2.08 -1.38
N PHE A 133 -21.80 -1.23 -1.43
CA PHE A 133 -20.64 -1.36 -2.31
C PHE A 133 -19.41 -1.79 -1.52
N LEU A 134 -18.70 -2.77 -2.06
CA LEU A 134 -17.39 -3.24 -1.59
C LEU A 134 -16.38 -2.93 -2.68
N LEU A 135 -15.45 -2.01 -2.44
CA LEU A 135 -14.46 -1.59 -3.41
C LEU A 135 -13.06 -1.96 -2.91
N ASP A 136 -12.34 -2.75 -3.69
CA ASP A 136 -10.97 -3.17 -3.38
C ASP A 136 -10.00 -2.48 -4.32
N GLU A 137 -9.23 -1.53 -3.79
CA GLU A 137 -8.27 -0.68 -4.50
C GLU A 137 -8.84 -0.02 -5.77
N PRO A 138 -9.96 0.73 -5.68
CA PRO A 138 -10.64 1.29 -6.85
C PRO A 138 -9.85 2.41 -7.54
N THR A 139 -8.85 2.96 -6.88
CA THR A 139 -8.00 4.06 -7.37
C THR A 139 -6.86 3.58 -8.28
N ASN A 140 -6.54 2.29 -8.25
CA ASN A 140 -5.48 1.73 -9.08
C ASN A 140 -5.79 1.89 -10.57
N ASP A 141 -4.78 2.19 -11.36
CA ASP A 141 -4.84 2.35 -12.82
C ASP A 141 -5.78 3.50 -13.31
N LEU A 142 -6.27 4.37 -12.42
CA LEU A 142 -7.01 5.58 -12.80
C LEU A 142 -6.05 6.74 -13.01
N ASP A 143 -6.36 7.58 -13.99
CA ASP A 143 -5.74 8.90 -14.13
C ASP A 143 -6.49 9.94 -13.27
N PHE A 144 -5.97 11.17 -13.23
CA PHE A 144 -6.58 12.24 -12.40
C PHE A 144 -8.06 12.45 -12.69
N ALA A 145 -8.47 12.40 -13.97
CA ALA A 145 -9.89 12.58 -14.34
C ALA A 145 -10.74 11.41 -13.82
N GLY A 146 -10.26 10.17 -13.96
CA GLY A 146 -10.93 9.00 -13.41
C GLY A 146 -11.05 9.02 -11.88
N LEU A 147 -10.01 9.52 -11.18
CA LEU A 147 -10.04 9.72 -9.74
C LEU A 147 -11.07 10.76 -9.32
N GLU A 148 -11.13 11.92 -9.99
CA GLU A 148 -12.11 12.98 -9.72
C GLU A 148 -13.56 12.49 -9.93
N HIS A 149 -13.79 11.68 -10.96
CA HIS A 149 -15.10 11.07 -11.20
C HIS A 149 -15.46 10.07 -10.09
N LEU A 150 -14.52 9.22 -9.68
CA LEU A 150 -14.75 8.27 -8.59
C LEU A 150 -15.02 9.00 -7.25
N GLU A 151 -14.25 10.04 -6.94
CA GLU A 151 -14.45 10.89 -5.75
C GLU A 151 -15.86 11.50 -5.74
N SER A 152 -16.26 12.11 -6.86
CA SER A 152 -17.58 12.74 -7.01
C SER A 152 -18.71 11.73 -6.86
N TRP A 153 -18.54 10.53 -7.44
CA TRP A 153 -19.51 9.45 -7.32
C TRP A 153 -19.65 8.96 -5.87
N VAL A 154 -18.52 8.72 -5.18
CA VAL A 154 -18.54 8.29 -3.77
C VAL A 154 -19.20 9.34 -2.88
N GLN A 155 -18.91 10.62 -3.09
CA GLN A 155 -19.52 11.71 -2.31
C GLN A 155 -21.03 11.83 -2.53
N GLY A 156 -21.51 11.49 -3.73
CA GLY A 156 -22.95 11.46 -4.07
C GLY A 156 -23.67 10.20 -3.61
N LEU A 157 -22.96 9.17 -3.15
CA LEU A 157 -23.52 7.87 -2.84
C LEU A 157 -24.37 7.89 -1.58
N GLN A 158 -25.60 7.37 -1.67
CA GLN A 158 -26.51 7.23 -0.53
C GLN A 158 -26.50 5.80 0.06
N SER A 159 -25.86 4.88 -0.63
CA SER A 159 -25.73 3.47 -0.23
C SER A 159 -24.56 3.26 0.75
N GLY A 160 -24.53 2.11 1.42
CA GLY A 160 -23.39 1.72 2.25
C GLY A 160 -22.14 1.49 1.40
N LEU A 161 -21.00 1.96 1.87
CA LEU A 161 -19.70 1.79 1.21
C LEU A 161 -18.67 1.23 2.17
N ILE A 162 -17.99 0.16 1.75
CA ILE A 162 -16.75 -0.32 2.36
C ILE A 162 -15.70 -0.30 1.26
N LEU A 163 -14.62 0.43 1.48
CA LEU A 163 -13.54 0.50 0.52
C LEU A 163 -12.19 0.17 1.16
N VAL A 164 -11.33 -0.49 0.41
CA VAL A 164 -9.92 -0.67 0.71
C VAL A 164 -9.15 0.20 -0.26
N SER A 165 -8.30 1.09 0.22
CA SER A 165 -7.45 1.93 -0.62
C SER A 165 -6.19 2.36 0.12
N HIS A 166 -5.12 2.58 -0.63
CA HIS A 166 -3.87 3.16 -0.17
C HIS A 166 -3.71 4.62 -0.60
N ASP A 167 -4.64 5.16 -1.37
CA ASP A 167 -4.67 6.57 -1.77
C ASP A 167 -5.19 7.44 -0.61
N ARG A 168 -4.26 8.15 0.02
CA ARG A 168 -4.53 8.98 1.21
C ARG A 168 -5.40 10.20 0.88
N GLU A 169 -5.29 10.74 -0.31
CA GLU A 169 -6.07 11.90 -0.73
C GLU A 169 -7.52 11.48 -0.98
N PHE A 170 -7.71 10.39 -1.71
CA PHE A 170 -9.01 9.78 -1.92
C PHE A 170 -9.70 9.42 -0.59
N LEU A 171 -8.97 8.79 0.35
CA LEU A 171 -9.49 8.47 1.67
C LEU A 171 -9.89 9.74 2.45
N SER A 172 -9.08 10.79 2.40
CA SER A 172 -9.38 12.04 3.14
C SER A 172 -10.64 12.74 2.67
N CYS A 173 -11.00 12.59 1.39
CA CYS A 173 -12.15 13.24 0.78
C CYS A 173 -13.44 12.40 0.85
N THR A 174 -13.34 11.08 1.04
CA THR A 174 -14.48 10.17 0.80
C THR A 174 -14.97 9.41 2.02
N ILE A 175 -14.12 9.09 3.00
CA ILE A 175 -14.51 8.23 4.10
C ILE A 175 -14.97 8.98 5.36
N THR A 176 -15.89 8.35 6.08
CA THR A 176 -16.40 8.84 7.37
C THR A 176 -15.89 8.06 8.57
N SER A 177 -15.36 6.85 8.35
CA SER A 177 -14.83 5.97 9.39
C SER A 177 -13.71 5.11 8.82
N VAL A 178 -12.76 4.69 9.65
CA VAL A 178 -11.65 3.81 9.31
C VAL A 178 -11.70 2.55 10.15
N LEU A 179 -11.72 1.39 9.52
CA LEU A 179 -11.50 0.10 10.17
C LEU A 179 -10.02 -0.28 10.01
N ASP A 180 -9.25 -0.11 11.08
CA ASP A 180 -7.83 -0.48 11.13
C ASP A 180 -7.68 -1.95 11.54
N ILE A 181 -7.02 -2.73 10.70
CA ILE A 181 -6.80 -4.16 10.90
C ILE A 181 -5.31 -4.40 11.14
N ASP A 182 -4.95 -4.69 12.39
CA ASP A 182 -3.58 -5.09 12.76
C ASP A 182 -3.42 -6.60 12.58
N GLY A 183 -2.83 -7.01 11.46
CA GLY A 183 -2.60 -8.41 11.14
C GLY A 183 -1.74 -9.16 12.16
N PRO A 184 -0.60 -8.60 12.61
CA PRO A 184 0.24 -9.17 13.65
C PRO A 184 -0.43 -9.33 15.01
N LEU A 185 -1.19 -8.33 15.46
CA LEU A 185 -1.95 -8.40 16.71
C LEU A 185 -3.29 -9.13 16.55
N ARG A 186 -3.71 -9.40 15.31
CA ARG A 186 -5.02 -10.00 14.97
C ARG A 186 -6.18 -9.26 15.61
N THR A 187 -6.11 -7.93 15.59
CA THR A 187 -7.15 -7.04 16.14
C THR A 187 -7.69 -6.13 15.04
N ALA A 188 -8.95 -5.76 15.17
CA ALA A 188 -9.57 -4.77 14.31
C ALA A 188 -10.19 -3.69 15.18
N LYS A 189 -9.99 -2.41 14.81
CA LYS A 189 -10.50 -1.27 15.57
C LYS A 189 -11.14 -0.27 14.64
N LEU A 190 -12.37 0.11 14.94
CA LEU A 190 -13.13 1.12 14.21
C LEU A 190 -12.85 2.51 14.80
N TYR A 191 -12.50 3.45 13.94
CA TYR A 191 -12.32 4.86 14.22
C TYR A 191 -13.36 5.68 13.46
N ASN A 192 -14.11 6.52 14.15
CA ASN A 192 -15.05 7.45 13.56
C ASN A 192 -14.38 8.81 13.32
N GLY A 193 -14.83 9.58 12.33
CA GLY A 193 -14.37 10.95 12.09
C GLY A 193 -13.45 11.10 10.88
N GLY A 194 -13.45 10.13 9.97
CA GLY A 194 -12.69 10.21 8.71
C GLY A 194 -11.19 9.99 8.87
N TRP A 195 -10.46 10.27 7.79
CA TRP A 195 -9.03 9.96 7.68
C TRP A 195 -8.16 10.77 8.64
N GLU A 196 -8.36 12.08 8.73
CA GLU A 196 -7.55 12.95 9.59
C GLU A 196 -7.73 12.60 11.08
N ALA A 197 -8.95 12.37 11.51
CA ALA A 197 -9.23 11.94 12.89
C ALA A 197 -8.56 10.59 13.20
N PHE A 198 -8.52 9.66 12.23
CA PHE A 198 -7.80 8.40 12.38
C PHE A 198 -6.30 8.62 12.57
N LEU A 199 -5.67 9.50 11.77
CA LEU A 199 -4.25 9.83 11.89
C LEU A 199 -3.92 10.43 13.27
N ASP A 200 -4.76 11.36 13.76
CA ASP A 200 -4.60 11.96 15.08
C ASP A 200 -4.71 10.91 16.20
N HIS A 201 -5.72 10.05 16.13
CA HIS A 201 -5.88 8.95 17.07
C HIS A 201 -4.70 7.97 17.06
N ARG A 202 -4.19 7.65 15.88
CA ARG A 202 -3.02 6.78 15.72
C ARG A 202 -1.77 7.42 16.29
N ALA A 203 -1.54 8.70 16.03
CA ALA A 203 -0.42 9.45 16.59
C ALA A 203 -0.47 9.50 18.12
N LEU A 204 -1.65 9.82 18.69
CA LEU A 204 -1.85 9.86 20.12
C LEU A 204 -1.64 8.48 20.77
N ALA A 205 -2.22 7.42 20.20
CA ALA A 205 -2.04 6.05 20.71
C ALA A 205 -0.56 5.63 20.69
N LYS A 206 0.17 6.01 19.64
CA LYS A 206 1.61 5.75 19.51
C LYS A 206 2.41 6.49 20.58
N GLN A 207 2.06 7.73 20.85
CA GLN A 207 2.69 8.51 21.91
C GLN A 207 2.42 7.91 23.28
N GLN A 208 1.17 7.59 23.61
CA GLN A 208 0.80 6.95 24.86
C GLN A 208 1.50 5.61 25.08
N ALA A 209 1.65 4.80 24.03
CA ALA A 209 2.37 3.54 24.12
C ALA A 209 3.87 3.74 24.40
N ARG A 210 4.49 4.77 23.82
CA ARG A 210 5.89 5.15 24.12
C ARG A 210 6.07 5.61 25.54
N ASP A 211 5.22 6.56 25.98
CA ASP A 211 5.27 7.11 27.34
C ASP A 211 5.08 6.00 28.38
N ALA A 212 4.14 5.08 28.15
CA ALA A 212 3.90 3.94 29.03
C ALA A 212 5.11 2.97 29.09
N PHE A 213 5.77 2.76 27.94
CA PHE A 213 6.96 1.90 27.89
C PHE A 213 8.16 2.57 28.56
N GLU A 214 8.40 3.85 28.35
CA GLU A 214 9.47 4.62 29.02
C GLU A 214 9.26 4.60 30.53
N GLU A 215 8.02 4.83 31.01
CA GLU A 215 7.70 4.74 32.43
C GLU A 215 7.94 3.34 33.02
N TYR A 216 7.60 2.29 32.25
CA TYR A 216 7.88 0.90 32.64
C TYR A 216 9.39 0.62 32.72
N GLU A 217 10.17 1.02 31.69
CA GLU A 217 11.62 0.83 31.66
C GLU A 217 12.32 1.60 32.81
N ASP A 218 11.88 2.82 33.11
CA ASP A 218 12.40 3.61 34.22
C ASP A 218 12.13 2.94 35.57
N LYS A 219 10.89 2.47 35.77
CA LYS A 219 10.54 1.71 36.99
C LYS A 219 11.34 0.42 37.12
N ARG A 220 11.45 -0.34 36.01
CA ARG A 220 12.19 -1.58 35.96
C ARG A 220 13.68 -1.38 36.25
N SER A 221 14.31 -0.41 35.54
CA SER A 221 15.72 -0.09 35.71
C SER A 221 16.01 0.44 37.11
N GLY A 222 15.13 1.26 37.68
CA GLY A 222 15.21 1.74 39.05
C GLY A 222 15.21 0.57 40.06
N LEU A 223 14.28 -0.38 39.94
CA LEU A 223 14.20 -1.55 40.79
C LEU A 223 15.41 -2.47 40.63
N VAL A 224 15.90 -2.70 39.40
CA VAL A 224 17.12 -3.52 39.14
C VAL A 224 18.32 -2.88 39.79
N ASN A 225 18.52 -1.56 39.61
CA ASN A 225 19.63 -0.83 40.24
C ASN A 225 19.55 -0.86 41.77
N GLN A 226 18.33 -0.73 42.32
CA GLN A 226 18.10 -0.83 43.76
C GLN A 226 18.41 -2.24 44.31
N ALA A 227 18.00 -3.29 43.60
CA ALA A 227 18.32 -4.68 43.94
C ALA A 227 19.82 -4.91 43.88
N GLN A 228 20.50 -4.41 42.88
CA GLN A 228 21.96 -4.56 42.76
C GLN A 228 22.70 -3.86 43.89
N LYS A 229 22.37 -2.60 44.22
CA LYS A 229 22.95 -1.87 45.35
C LYS A 229 22.72 -2.59 46.69
N GLN A 230 21.52 -3.14 46.90
CA GLN A 230 21.19 -3.89 48.11
C GLN A 230 21.98 -5.21 48.17
N ARG A 231 22.15 -5.92 47.05
CA ARG A 231 23.00 -7.14 46.96
C ARG A 231 24.47 -6.82 47.31
N GLU A 232 25.04 -5.76 46.73
CA GLU A 232 26.41 -5.32 47.03
C GLU A 232 26.60 -4.95 48.50
N GLN A 233 25.63 -4.20 49.08
CA GLN A 233 25.63 -3.87 50.51
C GLN A 233 25.56 -5.14 51.39
N SER A 234 24.72 -6.10 51.02
CA SER A 234 24.59 -7.38 51.70
C SER A 234 25.90 -8.19 51.70
N VAL A 235 26.55 -8.25 50.51
CA VAL A 235 27.87 -8.93 50.36
C VAL A 235 28.94 -8.24 51.19
N ARG A 236 29.02 -6.91 51.14
CA ARG A 236 29.98 -6.13 51.98
C ARG A 236 29.69 -6.29 53.46
N GLY A 237 28.41 -6.34 53.86
CA GLY A 237 27.98 -6.64 55.25
C GLY A 237 28.38 -8.02 55.69
N ALA A 238 28.19 -9.04 54.85
CA ALA A 238 28.57 -10.43 55.13
C ALA A 238 30.09 -10.61 55.24
N VAL A 239 30.89 -9.94 54.39
CA VAL A 239 32.36 -9.93 54.49
C VAL A 239 32.85 -9.26 55.78
N ARG A 240 32.22 -8.10 56.17
CA ARG A 240 32.53 -7.48 57.46
C ARG A 240 32.10 -8.33 58.67
N ALA A 241 31.01 -9.07 58.58
CA ALA A 241 30.55 -9.96 59.64
C ALA A 241 31.50 -11.17 59.85
N LYS A 242 32.20 -11.62 58.80
CA LYS A 242 33.20 -12.71 58.87
C LYS A 242 34.56 -12.26 59.39
N ARG A 243 34.86 -10.97 59.45
CA ARG A 243 36.08 -10.47 60.11
C ARG A 243 35.98 -10.75 61.61
N LYS A 244 36.97 -11.46 62.19
CA LYS A 244 37.08 -11.87 63.61
C LYS A 244 36.64 -10.73 64.53
N VAL A 245 35.58 -10.99 65.27
CA VAL A 245 35.19 -10.19 66.44
C VAL A 245 35.94 -10.79 67.64
N PRO A 246 36.57 -9.99 68.54
CA PRO A 246 37.12 -10.50 69.75
C PRO A 246 36.06 -11.29 70.54
N ASP A 247 36.51 -12.47 71.12
CA ASP A 247 35.64 -13.35 71.86
C ASP A 247 35.04 -12.62 73.09
N GLY A 248 33.73 -12.38 73.07
CA GLY A 248 33.02 -11.77 74.25
C GLY A 248 31.74 -11.01 73.91
N ASP A 249 31.53 -10.56 72.70
CA ASP A 249 30.37 -9.69 72.39
C ASP A 249 29.29 -10.41 71.58
N LYS A 250 28.47 -11.19 72.28
CA LYS A 250 27.29 -11.88 71.71
C LYS A 250 26.23 -10.93 71.14
N VAL A 251 26.12 -9.68 71.69
CA VAL A 251 25.15 -8.70 71.27
C VAL A 251 25.53 -8.11 69.93
N ALA A 252 26.80 -7.78 69.69
CA ALA A 252 27.30 -7.26 68.42
C ALA A 252 27.23 -8.33 67.29
N ARG A 253 27.23 -9.61 67.62
CA ARG A 253 27.02 -10.72 66.68
C ARG A 253 25.58 -10.87 66.27
N GLY A 254 24.64 -10.69 67.22
CA GLY A 254 23.20 -10.73 67.00
C GLY A 254 22.75 -9.58 66.06
N THR A 255 23.12 -8.34 66.40
CA THR A 255 22.73 -7.16 65.62
C THR A 255 23.30 -7.17 64.18
N ARG A 256 24.49 -7.77 63.94
CA ARG A 256 25.08 -7.93 62.58
C ARG A 256 24.35 -9.02 61.80
N MET A 257 23.90 -10.07 62.44
CA MET A 257 23.15 -11.14 61.79
C MET A 257 21.72 -10.70 61.44
N GLU A 258 21.08 -9.91 62.32
CA GLU A 258 19.79 -9.25 62.02
C GLU A 258 19.90 -8.27 60.88
N ALA A 259 20.94 -7.42 60.80
CA ALA A 259 21.15 -6.48 59.71
C ALA A 259 21.35 -7.21 58.35
N ALA A 260 22.05 -8.34 58.32
CA ALA A 260 22.21 -9.16 57.12
C ALA A 260 20.89 -9.83 56.67
N THR A 261 20.09 -10.28 57.64
CA THR A 261 18.75 -10.88 57.39
C THR A 261 17.79 -9.82 56.83
N HIS A 262 17.79 -8.61 57.39
CA HIS A 262 17.00 -7.49 56.92
C HIS A 262 17.40 -7.05 55.50
N SER A 263 18.69 -7.06 55.18
CA SER A 263 19.15 -6.73 53.84
C SER A 263 18.75 -7.80 52.81
N ALA A 264 18.80 -9.08 53.14
CA ALA A 264 18.32 -10.15 52.29
C ALA A 264 16.77 -10.12 52.08
N SER A 265 16.03 -9.77 53.11
CA SER A 265 14.58 -9.60 53.03
C SER A 265 14.20 -8.45 52.11
N ARG A 266 14.93 -7.32 52.11
CA ARG A 266 14.70 -6.18 51.20
C ARG A 266 14.94 -6.57 49.76
N VAL A 267 15.98 -7.33 49.43
CA VAL A 267 16.23 -7.84 48.06
C VAL A 267 15.04 -8.67 47.58
N LYS A 268 14.54 -9.59 48.41
CA LYS A 268 13.35 -10.40 48.07
C LYS A 268 12.11 -9.56 47.81
N THR A 269 11.94 -8.48 48.57
CA THR A 269 10.81 -7.56 48.38
C THR A 269 10.90 -6.82 47.03
N ILE A 270 12.12 -6.37 46.66
CA ILE A 270 12.36 -5.72 45.39
C ILE A 270 12.17 -6.68 44.20
N GLU A 271 12.67 -7.94 44.36
CA GLU A 271 12.47 -8.99 43.37
C GLU A 271 10.97 -9.34 43.22
N ALA A 272 10.21 -9.36 44.29
CA ALA A 272 8.77 -9.56 44.28
C ALA A 272 8.03 -8.38 43.60
N GLN A 273 8.51 -7.15 43.78
CA GLN A 273 8.00 -5.97 43.06
C GLN A 273 8.31 -6.04 41.57
N LEU A 274 9.53 -6.47 41.20
CA LEU A 274 9.94 -6.68 39.81
C LEU A 274 9.05 -7.72 39.11
N ASN A 275 8.78 -8.84 39.79
CA ASN A 275 7.91 -9.91 39.27
C ASN A 275 6.39 -9.53 39.23
N ARG A 276 6.00 -8.45 39.89
CA ARG A 276 4.64 -7.92 39.87
C ARG A 276 4.46 -6.74 38.90
N LEU A 277 5.55 -6.25 38.31
CA LEU A 277 5.45 -5.26 37.26
C LEU A 277 4.79 -5.91 36.06
N ASP A 278 3.64 -5.38 35.65
CA ASP A 278 2.99 -5.79 34.42
C ASP A 278 3.93 -5.48 33.24
N GLU A 279 4.26 -6.50 32.48
CA GLU A 279 5.15 -6.37 31.34
C GLU A 279 4.47 -5.52 30.27
N VAL A 280 4.94 -4.30 30.10
CA VAL A 280 4.52 -3.43 28.99
C VAL A 280 5.35 -3.83 27.76
N GLN A 281 4.68 -4.30 26.73
CA GLN A 281 5.35 -4.62 25.49
C GLN A 281 6.03 -3.37 24.92
N GLU A 282 7.29 -3.51 24.53
CA GLU A 282 7.97 -2.42 23.80
C GLU A 282 7.09 -2.01 22.61
N PRO A 283 6.65 -0.73 22.53
CA PRO A 283 5.91 -0.28 21.37
C PRO A 283 6.76 -0.64 20.17
N ARG A 284 6.16 -1.30 19.19
CA ARG A 284 6.88 -1.60 17.98
C ARG A 284 7.51 -0.29 17.54
N LYS A 285 8.83 -0.23 17.56
CA LYS A 285 9.54 0.75 16.80
C LYS A 285 9.03 0.52 15.38
N GLU A 286 8.05 1.31 14.94
CA GLU A 286 7.94 1.52 13.52
C GLU A 286 9.35 1.89 13.15
N TRP A 287 10.02 0.96 12.52
CA TRP A 287 11.34 1.22 12.04
C TRP A 287 11.19 2.45 11.17
N GLN A 288 11.70 3.57 11.66
CA GLN A 288 12.16 4.59 10.75
C GLN A 288 13.24 3.89 9.96
N LEU A 289 12.79 3.18 8.93
CA LEU A 289 13.67 2.64 7.94
C LEU A 289 14.40 3.86 7.42
N GLN A 290 15.68 3.99 7.76
CA GLN A 290 16.51 5.02 7.18
C GLN A 290 16.77 4.59 5.75
N MET A 291 15.71 4.66 4.94
CA MET A 291 15.83 4.45 3.51
C MET A 291 16.48 5.70 2.95
N SER A 292 17.68 5.58 2.50
CA SER A 292 18.34 6.54 1.65
C SER A 292 18.69 5.85 0.35
N ILE A 293 18.60 6.56 -0.77
CA ILE A 293 19.12 6.06 -2.04
C ILE A 293 20.48 6.73 -2.21
N ALA A 294 21.56 5.95 -2.26
CA ALA A 294 22.90 6.49 -2.44
C ALA A 294 22.99 7.14 -3.83
N THR A 295 23.40 8.40 -3.84
CA THR A 295 23.65 9.11 -5.10
C THR A 295 25.02 8.73 -5.62
N ALA A 296 25.08 8.21 -6.84
CA ALA A 296 26.34 8.01 -7.57
C ALA A 296 27.06 9.36 -7.80
N PRO A 297 28.37 9.33 -8.12
CA PRO A 297 29.07 10.56 -8.50
C PRO A 297 28.29 11.32 -9.57
N ARG A 298 28.33 12.65 -9.45
CA ARG A 298 27.63 13.57 -10.36
C ARG A 298 27.94 13.23 -11.82
N SER A 299 26.89 13.11 -12.65
CA SER A 299 26.97 13.05 -14.09
C SER A 299 27.31 14.42 -14.71
N GLY A 300 27.35 14.50 -16.02
CA GLY A 300 27.34 15.77 -16.73
C GLY A 300 26.14 16.64 -16.36
N GLU A 301 26.18 17.93 -16.69
CA GLU A 301 25.07 18.85 -16.41
C GLU A 301 23.79 18.46 -17.15
N VAL A 302 23.92 17.95 -18.35
CA VAL A 302 22.80 17.39 -19.15
C VAL A 302 22.74 15.89 -18.93
N VAL A 303 21.59 15.42 -18.40
CA VAL A 303 21.34 14.02 -18.05
C VAL A 303 20.72 13.27 -19.23
N ALA A 304 19.72 13.85 -19.88
CA ALA A 304 19.09 13.28 -21.06
C ALA A 304 18.49 14.38 -21.93
N VAL A 305 18.47 14.16 -23.25
CA VAL A 305 17.91 15.09 -24.22
C VAL A 305 17.11 14.33 -25.26
N LEU A 306 15.93 14.87 -25.57
CA LEU A 306 15.17 14.57 -26.79
C LEU A 306 15.09 15.85 -27.62
N THR A 307 15.38 15.78 -28.92
CA THR A 307 15.31 16.91 -29.83
C THR A 307 14.39 16.57 -31.00
N ASN A 308 13.27 17.31 -31.13
CA ASN A 308 12.26 17.09 -32.17
C ASN A 308 11.88 15.61 -32.34
N ALA A 309 11.82 14.88 -31.22
CA ALA A 309 11.59 13.45 -31.21
C ALA A 309 10.15 13.12 -31.55
N VAL A 310 9.97 12.21 -32.50
CA VAL A 310 8.67 11.63 -32.87
C VAL A 310 8.76 10.12 -32.66
N ILE A 311 7.81 9.56 -31.93
CA ILE A 311 7.71 8.13 -31.66
C ILE A 311 6.37 7.65 -32.21
N GLN A 312 6.40 6.64 -33.09
CA GLN A 312 5.20 6.01 -33.62
C GLN A 312 5.11 4.55 -33.15
N ARG A 313 3.95 4.19 -32.59
CA ARG A 313 3.63 2.82 -32.20
C ARG A 313 2.23 2.46 -32.73
N GLY A 314 2.19 1.68 -33.82
CA GLY A 314 0.95 1.39 -34.51
C GLY A 314 0.25 2.67 -34.98
N THR A 315 -0.94 2.92 -34.50
CA THR A 315 -1.73 4.14 -34.80
C THR A 315 -1.40 5.32 -33.88
N PHE A 316 -0.66 5.08 -32.78
CA PHE A 316 -0.31 6.11 -31.81
C PHE A 316 0.96 6.85 -32.25
N THR A 317 0.92 8.18 -32.22
CA THR A 317 2.08 9.03 -32.53
C THR A 317 2.25 10.05 -31.39
N LEU A 318 3.47 10.07 -30.83
CA LEU A 318 3.88 11.04 -29.81
C LEU A 318 4.92 11.99 -30.41
N GLY A 319 4.73 13.28 -30.27
CA GLY A 319 5.66 14.32 -30.72
C GLY A 319 5.14 15.14 -31.91
N PRO A 320 5.96 16.06 -32.45
CA PRO A 320 7.38 16.27 -32.11
C PRO A 320 7.60 16.86 -30.71
N LEU A 321 8.54 16.33 -29.97
CA LEU A 321 8.86 16.74 -28.60
C LEU A 321 10.34 17.15 -28.49
N THR A 322 10.61 18.21 -27.74
CA THR A 322 11.94 18.57 -27.28
C THR A 322 11.95 18.67 -25.78
N LEU A 323 12.75 17.84 -25.12
CA LEU A 323 12.85 17.76 -23.68
C LEU A 323 14.31 17.56 -23.27
N GLN A 324 14.80 18.39 -22.36
CA GLN A 324 16.11 18.24 -21.74
C GLN A 324 15.94 18.05 -20.25
N LEU A 325 16.66 17.10 -19.68
CA LEU A 325 16.80 16.90 -18.24
C LEU A 325 18.18 17.33 -17.80
N SER A 326 18.23 18.16 -16.75
CA SER A 326 19.47 18.63 -16.13
C SER A 326 19.76 17.87 -14.84
N TYR A 327 21.01 17.83 -14.42
CA TYR A 327 21.39 17.17 -13.18
C TYR A 327 20.70 17.81 -11.96
N GLY A 328 20.13 16.97 -11.11
CA GLY A 328 19.42 17.40 -9.89
C GLY A 328 17.97 17.86 -10.14
N GLU A 329 17.49 17.88 -11.40
CA GLU A 329 16.08 18.15 -11.65
C GLU A 329 15.19 17.00 -11.14
N ARG A 330 14.02 17.37 -10.64
CA ARG A 330 12.94 16.45 -10.25
C ARG A 330 11.75 16.70 -11.15
N VAL A 331 11.54 15.85 -12.14
CA VAL A 331 10.57 16.05 -13.21
C VAL A 331 9.42 15.06 -13.06
N ALA A 332 8.19 15.58 -12.97
CA ALA A 332 6.98 14.77 -13.07
C ALA A 332 6.47 14.73 -14.51
N LEU A 333 6.16 13.53 -15.00
CA LEU A 333 5.43 13.32 -16.26
C LEU A 333 3.98 13.04 -15.93
N VAL A 334 3.08 13.94 -16.33
CA VAL A 334 1.65 13.84 -16.06
C VAL A 334 0.86 13.82 -17.36
N GLY A 335 -0.33 13.26 -17.33
CA GLY A 335 -1.24 13.21 -18.48
C GLY A 335 -2.20 12.04 -18.40
N PRO A 336 -3.23 12.01 -19.22
CA PRO A 336 -4.22 10.94 -19.25
C PRO A 336 -3.59 9.56 -19.49
N ASN A 337 -4.30 8.51 -19.13
CA ASN A 337 -3.87 7.15 -19.44
C ASN A 337 -3.86 6.97 -20.98
N GLY A 338 -2.77 6.38 -21.49
CA GLY A 338 -2.56 6.23 -22.94
C GLY A 338 -1.93 7.46 -23.63
N SER A 339 -1.68 8.57 -22.93
CA SER A 339 -1.02 9.76 -23.51
C SER A 339 0.45 9.55 -23.91
N GLY A 340 1.03 8.39 -23.55
CA GLY A 340 2.39 8.04 -23.94
C GLY A 340 3.46 8.34 -22.89
N LYS A 341 3.12 8.51 -21.60
CA LYS A 341 4.06 8.76 -20.50
C LYS A 341 5.21 7.74 -20.46
N THR A 342 4.90 6.46 -20.39
CA THR A 342 5.90 5.37 -20.42
C THR A 342 6.66 5.32 -21.75
N THR A 343 5.99 5.66 -22.88
CA THR A 343 6.65 5.74 -24.18
C THR A 343 7.67 6.87 -24.23
N LEU A 344 7.33 8.05 -23.71
CA LEU A 344 8.24 9.19 -23.59
C LEU A 344 9.43 8.84 -22.70
N LEU A 345 9.16 8.19 -21.56
CA LEU A 345 10.18 7.73 -20.63
C LEU A 345 11.19 6.79 -21.31
N HIS A 346 10.70 5.77 -22.01
CA HIS A 346 11.55 4.83 -22.75
C HIS A 346 12.32 5.50 -23.90
N ALA A 347 11.72 6.49 -24.59
CA ALA A 347 12.42 7.26 -25.62
C ALA A 347 13.54 8.12 -25.03
N LEU A 348 13.29 8.75 -23.87
CA LEU A 348 14.29 9.53 -23.14
C LEU A 348 15.49 8.68 -22.71
N LEU A 349 15.24 7.40 -22.36
CA LEU A 349 16.26 6.42 -22.02
C LEU A 349 16.91 5.73 -23.24
N GLY A 350 16.51 6.11 -24.45
CA GLY A 350 17.05 5.52 -25.69
C GLY A 350 16.64 4.06 -25.94
N ARG A 351 15.55 3.58 -25.30
CA ARG A 351 15.08 2.19 -25.40
C ARG A 351 14.09 1.94 -26.53
N VAL A 352 13.52 3.01 -27.05
CA VAL A 352 12.54 2.95 -28.14
C VAL A 352 13.11 3.71 -29.32
N PRO A 353 13.11 3.10 -30.53
CA PRO A 353 13.55 3.80 -31.72
C PRO A 353 12.64 4.99 -32.02
N LEU A 354 13.23 6.12 -32.32
CA LEU A 354 12.52 7.31 -32.77
C LEU A 354 12.19 7.19 -34.26
N THR A 355 11.00 7.67 -34.63
CA THR A 355 10.64 7.81 -36.07
C THR A 355 11.37 8.98 -36.68
N SER A 356 11.58 10.05 -35.93
CA SER A 356 12.40 11.20 -36.27
C SER A 356 12.92 11.91 -35.01
N GLY A 357 13.92 12.77 -35.17
CA GLY A 357 14.57 13.47 -34.07
C GLY A 357 15.72 12.67 -33.47
N GLU A 358 16.22 13.11 -32.33
CA GLU A 358 17.39 12.54 -31.66
C GLU A 358 17.12 12.36 -30.17
N SER A 359 17.69 11.28 -29.61
CA SER A 359 17.73 10.99 -28.17
C SER A 359 19.17 10.77 -27.74
N ALA A 360 19.60 11.41 -26.67
CA ALA A 360 20.93 11.22 -26.10
C ALA A 360 20.89 11.20 -24.57
N LEU A 361 21.61 10.25 -24.00
CA LEU A 361 21.93 10.23 -22.57
C LEU A 361 23.26 10.90 -22.32
N GLY A 362 23.36 11.64 -21.23
CA GLY A 362 24.59 12.27 -20.77
C GLY A 362 25.66 11.24 -20.38
N SER A 363 26.90 11.71 -20.28
CA SER A 363 28.02 10.87 -19.83
C SER A 363 27.95 10.59 -18.33
N GLY A 364 28.37 9.39 -17.93
CA GLY A 364 28.44 9.01 -16.51
C GLY A 364 27.08 8.76 -15.85
N ILE A 365 26.02 8.55 -16.63
CA ILE A 365 24.70 8.22 -16.10
C ILE A 365 24.72 6.80 -15.52
N ARG A 366 24.27 6.72 -14.25
CA ARG A 366 23.93 5.47 -13.57
C ARG A 366 22.43 5.47 -13.31
N LEU A 367 21.73 4.76 -14.20
CA LEU A 367 20.28 4.67 -14.18
C LEU A 367 19.80 3.69 -13.10
N GLY A 368 18.81 4.10 -12.32
CA GLY A 368 18.02 3.25 -11.44
C GLY A 368 16.55 3.30 -11.80
N GLU A 369 15.93 2.13 -11.89
CA GLU A 369 14.49 1.97 -12.12
C GLU A 369 13.92 1.02 -11.10
N VAL A 370 12.86 1.44 -10.41
CA VAL A 370 12.26 0.62 -9.36
C VAL A 370 11.59 -0.61 -9.93
N ASP A 371 10.88 -0.49 -11.05
CA ASP A 371 10.19 -1.63 -11.66
C ASP A 371 11.16 -2.68 -12.19
N GLN A 372 12.20 -2.26 -12.91
CA GLN A 372 13.25 -3.18 -13.34
C GLN A 372 13.95 -3.84 -12.14
N ALA A 373 14.17 -3.09 -11.06
CA ALA A 373 14.74 -3.64 -9.85
C ALA A 373 13.79 -4.62 -9.15
N ARG A 374 12.45 -4.40 -9.19
CA ARG A 374 11.44 -5.35 -8.69
C ARG A 374 11.44 -6.67 -9.47
N GLU A 375 11.59 -6.61 -10.80
CA GLU A 375 11.62 -7.79 -11.66
C GLU A 375 12.76 -8.75 -11.30
N LEU A 376 13.91 -8.23 -10.84
CA LEU A 376 15.03 -9.06 -10.39
C LEU A 376 14.67 -9.95 -9.20
N PHE A 377 13.66 -9.55 -8.42
CA PHE A 377 13.14 -10.30 -7.28
C PHE A 377 11.90 -11.15 -7.62
N ALA A 378 11.55 -11.31 -8.89
CA ALA A 378 10.44 -12.19 -9.30
C ALA A 378 10.82 -13.67 -9.36
N GLY A 379 12.12 -13.99 -9.28
CA GLY A 379 12.67 -15.32 -9.41
C GLY A 379 12.78 -16.12 -8.11
N ASN A 380 13.35 -17.32 -8.22
CA ASN A 380 13.56 -18.24 -7.08
C ASN A 380 14.86 -17.99 -6.30
N ALA A 381 15.75 -17.09 -6.77
CA ALA A 381 16.92 -16.69 -6.03
C ALA A 381 16.55 -15.99 -4.72
N SER A 382 17.33 -16.17 -3.67
CA SER A 382 17.08 -15.47 -2.41
C SER A 382 17.34 -13.97 -2.57
N VAL A 383 16.65 -13.17 -1.74
CA VAL A 383 16.83 -11.70 -1.76
C VAL A 383 18.29 -11.32 -1.57
N THR A 384 18.99 -11.99 -0.64
CA THR A 384 20.41 -11.77 -0.39
C THR A 384 21.26 -12.07 -1.63
N GLN A 385 20.98 -13.18 -2.31
CA GLN A 385 21.72 -13.59 -3.49
C GLN A 385 21.55 -12.60 -4.66
N VAL A 386 20.32 -12.11 -4.90
CA VAL A 386 20.08 -11.10 -5.95
C VAL A 386 20.86 -9.80 -5.70
N LEU A 387 21.03 -9.41 -4.41
CA LEU A 387 21.85 -8.25 -4.08
C LEU A 387 23.36 -8.56 -4.22
N GLU A 388 23.81 -9.70 -3.76
CA GLU A 388 25.23 -10.14 -3.86
C GLU A 388 25.68 -10.22 -5.33
N ASP A 389 24.85 -10.82 -6.19
CA ASP A 389 25.15 -10.94 -7.64
C ASP A 389 25.20 -9.58 -8.37
N GLY A 390 24.56 -8.56 -7.81
CA GLY A 390 24.48 -7.23 -8.41
C GLY A 390 25.39 -6.17 -7.79
N THR A 391 26.17 -6.51 -6.78
CA THR A 391 27.03 -5.58 -6.04
C THR A 391 28.33 -6.26 -5.63
N ASP A 392 29.41 -5.49 -5.50
CA ASP A 392 30.68 -6.00 -4.95
C ASP A 392 30.70 -5.99 -3.41
N TRP A 393 29.53 -5.98 -2.78
CA TRP A 393 29.41 -5.88 -1.31
C TRP A 393 29.60 -7.24 -0.62
N PRO A 394 30.28 -7.26 0.53
CA PRO A 394 30.35 -8.48 1.35
C PRO A 394 28.97 -8.94 1.84
N PRO A 395 28.73 -10.24 2.01
CA PRO A 395 27.43 -10.78 2.46
C PRO A 395 26.90 -10.16 3.76
N GLU A 396 27.80 -9.76 4.68
CA GLU A 396 27.42 -9.13 5.94
C GLU A 396 26.86 -7.71 5.74
N GLU A 397 27.45 -6.96 4.82
CA GLU A 397 26.99 -5.61 4.47
C GLU A 397 25.64 -5.67 3.73
N VAL A 398 25.46 -6.63 2.82
CA VAL A 398 24.20 -6.91 2.13
C VAL A 398 23.08 -7.21 3.14
N ARG A 399 23.35 -8.08 4.12
CA ARG A 399 22.37 -8.40 5.18
C ARG A 399 22.05 -7.19 6.06
N THR A 400 23.05 -6.39 6.38
CA THR A 400 22.87 -5.15 7.14
C THR A 400 22.03 -4.14 6.38
N LEU A 401 22.27 -4.01 5.07
CA LEU A 401 21.46 -3.16 4.20
C LEU A 401 20.02 -3.65 4.14
N LEU A 402 19.81 -4.94 3.84
CA LEU A 402 18.45 -5.53 3.81
C LEU A 402 17.71 -5.34 5.14
N ALA A 403 18.42 -5.48 6.27
CA ALA A 403 17.83 -5.20 7.57
C ALA A 403 17.41 -3.75 7.73
N LYS A 404 18.12 -2.76 7.18
CA LYS A 404 17.70 -1.34 7.14
C LYS A 404 16.42 -1.12 6.34
N PHE A 405 16.18 -1.96 5.33
CA PHE A 405 14.95 -1.95 4.53
C PHE A 405 13.87 -2.91 5.07
N GLY A 406 14.00 -3.38 6.31
CA GLY A 406 13.00 -4.22 6.98
C GLY A 406 12.98 -5.69 6.53
N LEU A 407 13.95 -6.11 5.72
CA LEU A 407 14.09 -7.49 5.24
C LEU A 407 15.11 -8.23 6.11
N ARG A 408 14.66 -8.80 7.25
CA ARG A 408 15.54 -9.41 8.27
C ARG A 408 15.41 -10.91 8.36
N GLY A 409 16.46 -11.55 8.86
CA GLY A 409 16.46 -12.97 9.18
C GLY A 409 16.00 -13.81 8.00
N ASP A 410 14.95 -14.59 8.19
CA ASP A 410 14.40 -15.48 7.17
C ASP A 410 13.85 -14.73 5.95
N HIS A 411 13.37 -13.49 6.12
CA HIS A 411 12.89 -12.67 4.98
C HIS A 411 13.97 -12.36 3.96
N ALA A 412 15.22 -12.18 4.39
CA ALA A 412 16.36 -11.95 3.48
C ALA A 412 16.80 -13.23 2.74
N LEU A 413 16.48 -14.39 3.28
CA LEU A 413 16.86 -15.70 2.73
C LEU A 413 15.77 -16.34 1.87
N ARG A 414 14.53 -15.80 1.91
CA ARG A 414 13.41 -16.30 1.10
C ARG A 414 13.64 -16.04 -0.38
N PRO A 415 13.05 -16.88 -1.27
CA PRO A 415 12.98 -16.62 -2.69
C PRO A 415 12.29 -15.29 -2.97
N GLY A 416 12.80 -14.50 -3.91
CA GLY A 416 12.21 -13.22 -4.29
C GLY A 416 10.75 -13.34 -4.73
N ALA A 417 10.38 -14.43 -5.40
CA ALA A 417 9.01 -14.73 -5.80
C ALA A 417 8.01 -14.83 -4.62
N SER A 418 8.49 -15.14 -3.41
CA SER A 418 7.64 -15.24 -2.21
C SER A 418 7.44 -13.92 -1.48
N LEU A 419 8.05 -12.84 -1.95
CA LEU A 419 7.91 -11.51 -1.35
C LEU A 419 6.56 -10.90 -1.69
N SER A 420 5.97 -10.20 -0.72
CA SER A 420 4.84 -9.32 -0.99
C SER A 420 5.26 -8.16 -1.93
N PRO A 421 4.34 -7.49 -2.61
CA PRO A 421 4.67 -6.33 -3.45
C PRO A 421 5.47 -5.26 -2.70
N GLY A 422 5.08 -4.92 -1.46
CA GLY A 422 5.80 -3.98 -0.60
C GLY A 422 7.20 -4.45 -0.20
N GLU A 423 7.37 -5.74 0.15
CA GLU A 423 8.70 -6.33 0.43
C GLU A 423 9.60 -6.29 -0.80
N ARG A 424 9.04 -6.56 -1.98
CA ARG A 424 9.78 -6.52 -3.25
C ARG A 424 10.23 -5.10 -3.58
N THR A 425 9.40 -4.10 -3.34
CA THR A 425 9.78 -2.69 -3.50
C THR A 425 10.90 -2.30 -2.54
N ARG A 426 10.83 -2.70 -1.27
CA ARG A 426 11.93 -2.47 -0.31
C ARG A 426 13.23 -3.13 -0.73
N ALA A 427 13.17 -4.35 -1.26
CA ALA A 427 14.35 -5.04 -1.80
C ALA A 427 14.93 -4.30 -3.03
N ALA A 428 14.06 -3.80 -3.92
CA ALA A 428 14.46 -3.00 -5.07
C ALA A 428 15.15 -1.69 -4.65
N LEU A 429 14.58 -0.98 -3.68
CA LEU A 429 15.19 0.25 -3.13
C LEU A 429 16.53 -0.03 -2.44
N ALA A 430 16.65 -1.14 -1.69
CA ALA A 430 17.91 -1.57 -1.10
C ALA A 430 18.98 -1.81 -2.17
N ARG A 431 18.60 -2.45 -3.29
CA ARG A 431 19.51 -2.65 -4.43
C ARG A 431 19.93 -1.33 -5.05
N LEU A 432 18.99 -0.41 -5.29
CA LEU A 432 19.31 0.91 -5.84
C LEU A 432 20.26 1.69 -4.94
N GLN A 433 20.10 1.58 -3.61
CA GLN A 433 21.06 2.14 -2.66
C GLN A 433 22.44 1.50 -2.77
N ALA A 434 22.52 0.17 -2.87
CA ALA A 434 23.79 -0.53 -2.94
C ALA A 434 24.59 -0.19 -4.22
N VAL A 435 23.90 -0.10 -5.35
CA VAL A 435 24.51 0.22 -6.65
C VAL A 435 24.90 1.71 -6.75
N GLY A 436 24.13 2.58 -6.11
CA GLY A 436 24.27 4.04 -6.25
C GLY A 436 23.84 4.51 -7.65
N VAL A 437 22.86 5.37 -7.72
CA VAL A 437 22.27 5.87 -8.97
C VAL A 437 22.27 7.39 -8.99
N ASN A 438 22.42 8.02 -10.18
CA ASN A 438 22.36 9.46 -10.34
C ASN A 438 21.21 9.93 -11.24
N LEU A 439 20.55 8.99 -11.92
CA LEU A 439 19.27 9.17 -12.58
C LEU A 439 18.31 8.09 -12.07
N LEU A 440 17.29 8.50 -11.33
CA LEU A 440 16.25 7.61 -10.82
C LEU A 440 14.97 7.80 -11.62
N VAL A 441 14.40 6.71 -12.09
CA VAL A 441 13.18 6.67 -12.87
C VAL A 441 12.15 5.84 -12.15
N LEU A 442 10.97 6.41 -11.94
CA LEU A 442 9.84 5.81 -11.26
C LEU A 442 8.61 5.91 -12.17
N ASP A 443 8.05 4.76 -12.52
CA ASP A 443 6.79 4.68 -13.28
C ASP A 443 5.73 4.07 -12.37
N GLU A 444 4.75 4.87 -11.92
CA GLU A 444 3.68 4.52 -10.97
C GLU A 444 4.19 3.73 -9.74
N PRO A 445 5.16 4.27 -8.98
CA PRO A 445 5.85 3.51 -7.95
C PRO A 445 5.00 3.15 -6.74
N THR A 446 3.89 3.85 -6.51
CA THR A 446 2.96 3.63 -5.37
C THR A 446 1.98 2.50 -5.62
N ASN A 447 1.78 2.08 -6.89
CA ASN A 447 0.87 1.00 -7.23
C ASN A 447 1.23 -0.29 -6.46
N HIS A 448 0.23 -0.90 -5.84
CA HIS A 448 0.34 -2.14 -5.05
C HIS A 448 1.23 -2.02 -3.80
N LEU A 449 1.51 -0.80 -3.32
CA LEU A 449 2.21 -0.57 -2.05
C LEU A 449 1.21 -0.29 -0.94
N ASP A 450 1.48 -0.85 0.24
CA ASP A 450 0.79 -0.47 1.46
C ASP A 450 1.25 0.92 1.97
N LEU A 451 0.42 1.57 2.77
CA LEU A 451 0.72 2.90 3.31
C LEU A 451 2.11 3.01 3.96
N PRO A 452 2.56 2.06 4.80
CA PRO A 452 3.91 2.11 5.34
C PRO A 452 5.02 2.07 4.28
N ALA A 453 4.82 1.33 3.18
CA ALA A 453 5.79 1.27 2.09
C ALA A 453 5.81 2.56 1.27
N ILE A 454 4.66 3.22 1.08
CA ILE A 454 4.56 4.52 0.43
C ILE A 454 5.29 5.59 1.26
N GLU A 455 5.03 5.68 2.57
CA GLU A 455 5.71 6.60 3.48
C GLU A 455 7.24 6.41 3.47
N GLN A 456 7.69 5.18 3.38
CA GLN A 456 9.11 4.84 3.29
C GLN A 456 9.72 5.25 1.94
N LEU A 457 8.98 5.06 0.84
CA LEU A 457 9.40 5.52 -0.49
C LEU A 457 9.54 7.05 -0.51
N GLU A 458 8.57 7.77 0.03
CA GLU A 458 8.61 9.23 0.16
C GLU A 458 9.88 9.69 0.90
N GLN A 459 10.16 9.11 2.07
CA GLN A 459 11.36 9.43 2.86
C GLN A 459 12.66 9.13 2.09
N ALA A 460 12.72 8.01 1.36
CA ALA A 460 13.88 7.66 0.55
C ALA A 460 14.11 8.66 -0.60
N LEU A 461 13.03 9.13 -1.21
CA LEU A 461 13.06 10.07 -2.32
C LEU A 461 13.31 11.51 -1.87
N GLU A 462 12.83 11.92 -0.69
CA GLU A 462 13.12 13.23 -0.11
C GLU A 462 14.62 13.46 0.05
N GLY A 463 15.34 12.45 0.55
CA GLY A 463 16.79 12.49 0.76
C GLY A 463 17.64 12.24 -0.50
N TYR A 464 17.03 11.96 -1.66
CA TYR A 464 17.76 11.65 -2.88
C TYR A 464 18.23 12.94 -3.59
N GLU A 465 19.54 13.08 -3.82
CA GLU A 465 20.16 14.28 -4.41
C GLU A 465 20.40 14.17 -5.92
N GLY A 466 20.11 13.03 -6.56
CA GLY A 466 20.23 12.82 -8.00
C GLY A 466 19.07 13.39 -8.80
N THR A 467 19.10 13.16 -10.11
CA THR A 467 18.01 13.50 -11.03
C THR A 467 16.88 12.49 -10.90
N LEU A 468 15.65 12.97 -10.80
CA LEU A 468 14.46 12.13 -10.68
C LEU A 468 13.49 12.38 -11.83
N VAL A 469 13.01 11.30 -12.45
CA VAL A 469 11.86 11.31 -13.35
C VAL A 469 10.76 10.46 -12.76
N LEU A 470 9.62 11.06 -12.50
CA LEU A 470 8.49 10.44 -11.84
C LEU A 470 7.27 10.48 -12.75
N VAL A 471 6.69 9.32 -13.01
CA VAL A 471 5.33 9.19 -13.55
C VAL A 471 4.45 8.77 -12.39
N THR A 472 3.46 9.56 -12.03
CA THR A 472 2.55 9.20 -10.95
C THR A 472 1.22 9.94 -11.06
N HIS A 473 0.19 9.32 -10.52
CA HIS A 473 -1.11 9.92 -10.24
C HIS A 473 -1.28 10.22 -8.74
N ASP A 474 -0.31 9.86 -7.91
CA ASP A 474 -0.28 10.17 -6.48
C ASP A 474 0.19 11.62 -6.26
N ARG A 475 -0.77 12.51 -5.91
CA ARG A 475 -0.51 13.94 -5.66
C ARG A 475 0.41 14.14 -4.46
N ARG A 476 0.21 13.37 -3.38
CA ARG A 476 1.04 13.48 -2.16
C ARG A 476 2.48 13.07 -2.40
N LEU A 477 2.70 12.00 -3.18
CA LEU A 477 4.05 11.61 -3.57
C LEU A 477 4.73 12.72 -4.39
N ALA A 478 4.03 13.32 -5.36
CA ALA A 478 4.58 14.40 -6.18
C ALA A 478 4.99 15.61 -5.32
N ASP A 479 4.18 15.97 -4.32
CA ASP A 479 4.47 17.05 -3.38
C ASP A 479 5.63 16.70 -2.43
N ALA A 480 5.63 15.50 -1.85
CA ALA A 480 6.68 15.03 -0.94
C ALA A 480 8.05 14.99 -1.61
N VAL A 481 8.08 14.66 -2.90
CA VAL A 481 9.31 14.58 -3.69
C VAL A 481 9.82 15.97 -4.12
N ALA A 482 9.09 17.04 -3.85
CA ALA A 482 9.45 18.41 -4.26
C ALA A 482 9.76 18.52 -5.76
N VAL A 483 8.80 18.12 -6.61
CA VAL A 483 8.91 18.21 -8.07
C VAL A 483 9.28 19.64 -8.50
N THR A 484 10.35 19.77 -9.29
CA THR A 484 10.84 21.07 -9.78
C THR A 484 10.22 21.50 -11.11
N ARG A 485 9.78 20.50 -11.90
CA ARG A 485 9.16 20.74 -13.21
C ARG A 485 8.15 19.64 -13.55
N THR A 486 7.00 20.05 -14.07
CA THR A 486 5.97 19.14 -14.59
C THR A 486 5.94 19.20 -16.11
N VAL A 487 5.92 18.04 -16.76
CA VAL A 487 5.74 17.88 -18.21
C VAL A 487 4.40 17.22 -18.43
N THR A 488 3.48 17.95 -19.04
CA THR A 488 2.12 17.46 -19.33
C THR A 488 2.06 16.90 -20.74
N LEU A 489 1.55 15.68 -20.86
CA LEU A 489 1.22 15.01 -22.11
C LEU A 489 -0.30 15.00 -22.26
N GLY A 490 -0.79 15.46 -23.41
CA GLY A 490 -2.23 15.49 -23.71
C GLY A 490 -2.48 15.56 -25.18
#